data_7c7e7ed0b51535c6fa45f2141847e3e7
#
_entry.id   7c7e7ed0b51535c6fa45f2141847e3e7
#
_cell.length_a   1.000
_cell.length_b   1.000
_cell.length_c   1.000
_cell.angle_alpha   90.00
_cell.angle_beta   90.00
_cell.angle_gamma   90.00
#
_symmetry.space_group_name_H-M   'P 1'
#
loop_
_entity.id
_entity.type
_entity.pdbx_description
1 polymer ?
#
loop_
_entity_poly.entity_id
_entity_poly.type
_entity_poly.pdbx_seq_one_letter_code
_entity_poly.pdbx_strand_id
1 'polypeptide(L)'
;EKGWVWLVGAGPGDPGLITALGLKAITEADYILYDALVDERLLALAKNGVGLIFAGKRAGVKSCAQSEISNLLVELARNGGRVLRLKGGDPFVFGRGGEEAGALAKARMPFRIVPGITAGIGGLAYAGIPVTHRDTNHAVTFITGHGIDGKLTKMDWAAVSRGAPTLV
;
A
#
# COMPACT_ATOMS: atom_id res chain seq x y z
N GLU A 1 17.80 -12.14 17.77
CA GLU A 1 16.59 -11.31 17.94
C GLU A 1 15.59 -11.60 16.83
N LYS A 2 14.29 -11.55 17.15
CA LYS A 2 13.27 -11.67 16.09
C LYS A 2 13.26 -10.40 15.26
N GLY A 3 13.25 -10.55 13.93
CA GLY A 3 13.02 -9.44 13.03
C GLY A 3 11.60 -8.86 13.15
N TRP A 4 11.31 -7.87 12.34
CA TRP A 4 10.00 -7.23 12.30
C TRP A 4 9.60 -6.89 10.86
N VAL A 5 8.31 -6.63 10.66
CA VAL A 5 7.76 -6.22 9.36
C VAL A 5 7.05 -4.87 9.50
N TRP A 6 7.35 -3.94 8.60
CA TRP A 6 6.59 -2.70 8.46
C TRP A 6 5.85 -2.72 7.12
N LEU A 7 4.54 -2.50 7.18
CA LEU A 7 3.70 -2.28 6.00
C LEU A 7 3.56 -0.78 5.81
N VAL A 8 4.17 -0.24 4.77
CA VAL A 8 4.34 1.21 4.58
C VAL A 8 3.69 1.64 3.28
N GLY A 9 2.91 2.72 3.32
CA GLY A 9 2.40 3.39 2.15
C GLY A 9 3.46 4.30 1.52
N ALA A 10 3.72 4.07 0.24
CA ALA A 10 4.66 4.87 -0.56
C ALA A 10 4.07 6.19 -1.06
N GLY A 11 2.76 6.39 -0.87
CA GLY A 11 2.06 7.51 -1.48
C GLY A 11 1.64 7.25 -2.92
N PRO A 12 1.06 8.27 -3.59
CA PRO A 12 0.39 8.11 -4.89
C PRO A 12 1.31 8.25 -6.11
N GLY A 13 2.64 8.18 -5.92
CA GLY A 13 3.61 8.24 -7.01
C GLY A 13 4.70 9.31 -6.82
N ASP A 14 4.39 10.49 -6.27
CA ASP A 14 5.40 11.49 -5.94
C ASP A 14 6.20 11.07 -4.69
N PRO A 15 7.53 10.86 -4.78
CA PRO A 15 8.36 10.52 -3.63
C PRO A 15 8.31 11.56 -2.49
N GLY A 16 8.01 12.82 -2.80
CA GLY A 16 7.84 13.88 -1.82
C GLY A 16 6.63 13.69 -0.88
N LEU A 17 5.73 12.76 -1.22
CA LEU A 17 4.56 12.43 -0.43
C LEU A 17 4.76 11.21 0.50
N ILE A 18 5.98 10.69 0.59
CA ILE A 18 6.31 9.68 1.59
C ILE A 18 6.25 10.30 2.99
N THR A 19 5.73 9.56 3.96
CA THR A 19 5.77 10.04 5.35
C THR A 19 7.19 9.97 5.92
N ALA A 20 7.50 10.83 6.89
CA ALA A 20 8.82 10.80 7.56
C ALA A 20 9.12 9.42 8.17
N LEU A 21 8.09 8.74 8.69
CA LEU A 21 8.24 7.40 9.22
C LEU A 21 8.45 6.34 8.12
N GLY A 22 7.80 6.51 6.97
CA GLY A 22 8.02 5.68 5.79
C GLY A 22 9.44 5.82 5.25
N LEU A 23 9.96 7.04 5.17
CA LEU A 23 11.34 7.30 4.77
C LEU A 23 12.33 6.63 5.74
N LYS A 24 12.12 6.77 7.06
CA LYS A 24 12.93 6.09 8.06
C LYS A 24 12.92 4.56 7.84
N ALA A 25 11.76 3.97 7.57
CA ALA A 25 11.66 2.54 7.30
C ALA A 25 12.47 2.11 6.06
N ILE A 26 12.45 2.91 5.00
CA ILE A 26 13.24 2.65 3.78
C ILE A 26 14.74 2.63 4.09
N THR A 27 15.23 3.60 4.86
CA THR A 27 16.67 3.71 5.17
C THR A 27 17.17 2.65 6.14
N GLU A 28 16.30 2.06 6.96
CA GLU A 28 16.69 1.08 7.99
C GLU A 28 16.46 -0.38 7.58
N ALA A 29 15.65 -0.64 6.56
CA ALA A 29 15.28 -1.99 6.15
C ALA A 29 16.48 -2.84 5.69
N ASP A 30 16.44 -4.14 5.98
CA ASP A 30 17.37 -5.12 5.43
C ASP A 30 16.82 -5.71 4.12
N TYR A 31 15.48 -5.77 4.01
CA TYR A 31 14.76 -6.20 2.82
C TYR A 31 13.60 -5.28 2.54
N ILE A 32 13.40 -4.93 1.26
CA ILE A 32 12.25 -4.13 0.79
C ILE A 32 11.50 -4.94 -0.26
N LEU A 33 10.28 -5.37 0.08
CA LEU A 33 9.33 -5.94 -0.86
C LEU A 33 8.45 -4.81 -1.41
N TYR A 34 8.46 -4.59 -2.72
CA TYR A 34 7.75 -3.47 -3.34
C TYR A 34 6.94 -3.91 -4.56
N ASP A 35 5.89 -3.17 -4.90
CA ASP A 35 5.04 -3.42 -6.07
C ASP A 35 5.31 -2.42 -7.22
N ALA A 36 4.60 -2.61 -8.33
CA ALA A 36 4.79 -1.82 -9.54
C ALA A 36 4.36 -0.34 -9.42
N LEU A 37 3.65 0.04 -8.35
CA LEU A 37 3.18 1.40 -8.12
C LEU A 37 4.14 2.24 -7.29
N VAL A 38 5.21 1.63 -6.80
CA VAL A 38 6.25 2.32 -6.01
C VAL A 38 7.22 3.01 -6.96
N ASP A 39 7.44 4.30 -6.75
CA ASP A 39 8.44 5.06 -7.51
C ASP A 39 9.87 4.61 -7.16
N GLU A 40 10.67 4.32 -8.17
CA GLU A 40 12.04 3.80 -8.01
C GLU A 40 12.96 4.79 -7.26
N ARG A 41 12.66 6.10 -7.29
CA ARG A 41 13.40 7.10 -6.52
C ARG A 41 13.33 6.86 -5.02
N LEU A 42 12.23 6.26 -4.52
CA LEU A 42 12.15 5.86 -3.12
C LEU A 42 13.08 4.69 -2.80
N LEU A 43 13.23 3.74 -3.72
CA LEU A 43 14.13 2.60 -3.54
C LEU A 43 15.59 3.02 -3.52
N ALA A 44 15.94 4.08 -4.26
CA ALA A 44 17.29 4.66 -4.27
C ALA A 44 17.70 5.28 -2.91
N LEU A 45 16.74 5.54 -2.01
CA LEU A 45 17.00 6.05 -0.65
C LEU A 45 17.35 4.95 0.35
N ALA A 46 17.25 3.69 -0.05
CA ALA A 46 17.57 2.56 0.81
C ALA A 46 19.08 2.48 1.09
N LYS A 47 19.44 1.90 2.21
CA LYS A 47 20.85 1.71 2.56
C LYS A 47 21.56 0.77 1.59
N ASN A 48 22.88 0.90 1.48
CA ASN A 48 23.70 -0.03 0.70
C ASN A 48 23.54 -1.48 1.18
N GLY A 49 23.41 -2.40 0.23
CA GLY A 49 23.28 -3.83 0.52
C GLY A 49 21.87 -4.28 0.91
N VAL A 50 20.86 -3.42 0.78
CA VAL A 50 19.45 -3.80 0.99
C VAL A 50 19.02 -4.85 -0.04
N GLY A 51 18.27 -5.88 0.40
CA GLY A 51 17.63 -6.85 -0.48
C GLY A 51 16.35 -6.26 -1.10
N LEU A 52 16.38 -5.90 -2.39
CA LEU A 52 15.19 -5.41 -3.11
C LEU A 52 14.46 -6.59 -3.77
N ILE A 53 13.17 -6.77 -3.43
CA ILE A 53 12.35 -7.88 -3.91
C ILE A 53 11.08 -7.31 -4.56
N PHE A 54 10.94 -7.52 -5.86
CA PHE A 54 9.73 -7.10 -6.59
C PHE A 54 8.58 -8.08 -6.33
N ALA A 55 7.49 -7.59 -5.77
CA ALA A 55 6.28 -8.36 -5.43
C ALA A 55 5.05 -7.97 -6.28
N GLY A 56 5.25 -7.17 -7.33
CA GLY A 56 4.19 -6.74 -8.24
C GLY A 56 3.89 -7.76 -9.35
N LYS A 57 2.85 -7.47 -10.13
CA LYS A 57 2.54 -8.20 -11.36
C LYS A 57 3.37 -7.60 -12.50
N ARG A 58 4.11 -8.45 -13.21
CA ARG A 58 4.71 -8.08 -14.50
C ARG A 58 3.93 -8.76 -15.63
N ALA A 59 3.73 -8.05 -16.74
CA ALA A 59 3.14 -8.65 -17.93
C ALA A 59 3.97 -9.85 -18.38
N GLY A 60 3.30 -11.00 -18.60
CA GLY A 60 3.97 -12.24 -19.07
C GLY A 60 4.68 -13.07 -17.99
N VAL A 61 4.74 -12.62 -16.73
CA VAL A 61 5.31 -13.39 -15.63
C VAL A 61 4.20 -13.80 -14.67
N LYS A 62 4.22 -15.07 -14.22
CA LYS A 62 3.29 -15.56 -13.20
C LYS A 62 3.41 -14.67 -11.96
N SER A 63 2.33 -13.96 -11.63
CA SER A 63 2.36 -13.10 -10.45
C SER A 63 2.52 -13.94 -9.19
N CYS A 64 3.37 -13.52 -8.25
CA CYS A 64 3.38 -14.09 -6.90
C CYS A 64 1.96 -14.09 -6.34
N ALA A 65 1.49 -15.24 -5.87
CA ALA A 65 0.22 -15.29 -5.16
C ALA A 65 0.34 -14.44 -3.88
N GLN A 66 -0.75 -13.81 -3.44
CA GLN A 66 -0.72 -13.00 -2.21
C GLN A 66 -0.23 -13.81 -1.00
N SER A 67 -0.54 -15.11 -0.95
CA SER A 67 -0.04 -16.03 0.06
C SER A 67 1.49 -16.20 0.02
N GLU A 68 2.10 -16.19 -1.16
CA GLU A 68 3.57 -16.29 -1.31
C GLU A 68 4.24 -15.04 -0.78
N ILE A 69 3.68 -13.84 -1.06
CA ILE A 69 4.17 -12.56 -0.52
C ILE A 69 4.10 -12.59 1.01
N SER A 70 2.95 -12.99 1.57
CA SER A 70 2.75 -13.05 3.02
C SER A 70 3.70 -14.04 3.69
N ASN A 71 3.93 -15.21 3.07
CA ASN A 71 4.87 -16.21 3.57
C ASN A 71 6.31 -15.69 3.56
N LEU A 72 6.71 -15.00 2.49
CA LEU A 72 8.05 -14.43 2.36
C LEU A 72 8.30 -13.34 3.42
N LEU A 73 7.32 -12.46 3.70
CA LEU A 73 7.41 -11.49 4.79
C LEU A 73 7.68 -12.15 6.14
N VAL A 74 6.94 -13.24 6.43
CA VAL A 74 7.09 -14.00 7.67
C VAL A 74 8.46 -14.69 7.73
N GLU A 75 8.91 -15.31 6.65
CA GLU A 75 10.18 -16.02 6.58
C GLU A 75 11.37 -15.10 6.81
N LEU A 76 11.45 -13.99 6.08
CA LEU A 76 12.53 -13.02 6.21
C LEU A 76 12.61 -12.43 7.62
N ALA A 77 11.45 -12.13 8.22
CA ALA A 77 11.42 -11.59 9.58
C ALA A 77 11.75 -12.66 10.64
N ARG A 78 11.39 -13.93 10.44
CA ARG A 78 11.80 -15.03 11.34
C ARG A 78 13.31 -15.21 11.38
N ASN A 79 13.97 -14.96 10.26
CA ASN A 79 15.42 -15.02 10.14
C ASN A 79 16.13 -13.76 10.71
N GLY A 80 15.41 -12.90 11.43
CA GLY A 80 15.95 -11.71 12.08
C GLY A 80 15.98 -10.45 11.21
N GLY A 81 15.47 -10.50 9.97
CA GLY A 81 15.48 -9.37 9.04
C GLY A 81 14.51 -8.24 9.44
N ARG A 82 14.92 -7.00 9.21
CA ARG A 82 14.04 -5.82 9.22
C ARG A 82 13.41 -5.70 7.83
N VAL A 83 12.16 -6.12 7.72
CA VAL A 83 11.46 -6.27 6.45
C VAL A 83 10.51 -5.12 6.23
N LEU A 84 10.65 -4.42 5.11
CA LEU A 84 9.74 -3.38 4.66
C LEU A 84 8.90 -3.91 3.51
N ARG A 85 7.58 -3.91 3.69
CA ARG A 85 6.63 -4.04 2.59
C ARG A 85 6.18 -2.67 2.15
N LEU A 86 6.72 -2.17 1.04
CA LEU A 86 6.42 -0.87 0.48
C LEU A 86 5.33 -0.99 -0.58
N LYS A 87 4.21 -0.30 -0.38
CA LYS A 87 2.98 -0.41 -1.17
C LYS A 87 2.59 0.95 -1.76
N GLY A 88 2.19 1.00 -3.02
CA GLY A 88 1.64 2.22 -3.60
C GLY A 88 0.43 2.73 -2.81
N GLY A 89 0.26 4.03 -2.71
CA GLY A 89 -0.81 4.67 -1.94
C GLY A 89 -0.72 4.40 -0.43
N ASP A 90 -1.80 3.90 0.14
CA ASP A 90 -1.92 3.49 1.54
C ASP A 90 -2.09 1.96 1.64
N PRO A 91 -1.46 1.27 2.61
CA PRO A 91 -1.53 -0.19 2.73
C PRO A 91 -2.95 -0.72 2.92
N PHE A 92 -3.84 0.04 3.54
CA PHE A 92 -5.19 -0.38 3.92
C PHE A 92 -6.30 0.17 3.02
N VAL A 93 -5.95 0.99 2.02
CA VAL A 93 -6.91 1.48 1.02
C VAL A 93 -6.71 0.73 -0.30
N PHE A 94 -7.55 -0.26 -0.57
CA PHE A 94 -7.51 -1.15 -1.75
C PHE A 94 -6.16 -1.83 -2.02
N GLY A 95 -5.29 -1.88 -1.02
CA GLY A 95 -3.91 -2.36 -1.13
C GLY A 95 -3.69 -3.78 -0.61
N ARG A 96 -4.73 -4.50 -0.15
CA ARG A 96 -4.65 -5.85 0.46
C ARG A 96 -3.74 -5.94 1.70
N GLY A 97 -3.37 -4.82 2.30
CA GLY A 97 -2.52 -4.78 3.50
C GLY A 97 -3.15 -5.50 4.70
N GLY A 98 -4.50 -5.58 4.76
CA GLY A 98 -5.20 -6.35 5.78
C GLY A 98 -4.92 -7.85 5.72
N GLU A 99 -4.75 -8.43 4.52
CA GLU A 99 -4.39 -9.84 4.33
C GLU A 99 -2.94 -10.10 4.80
N GLU A 100 -2.01 -9.20 4.45
CA GLU A 100 -0.60 -9.27 4.87
C GLU A 100 -0.49 -9.12 6.41
N ALA A 101 -1.18 -8.14 7.00
CA ALA A 101 -1.23 -7.95 8.45
C ALA A 101 -1.85 -9.16 9.18
N GLY A 102 -2.92 -9.74 8.64
CA GLY A 102 -3.53 -10.96 9.18
C GLY A 102 -2.59 -12.15 9.18
N ALA A 103 -1.82 -12.34 8.11
CA ALA A 103 -0.81 -13.40 8.02
C ALA A 103 0.32 -13.21 9.05
N LEU A 104 0.80 -11.98 9.23
CA LEU A 104 1.83 -11.64 10.23
C LEU A 104 1.33 -11.87 11.65
N ALA A 105 0.09 -11.45 11.97
CA ALA A 105 -0.53 -11.67 13.26
C ALA A 105 -0.69 -13.16 13.56
N LYS A 106 -1.18 -13.96 12.59
CA LYS A 106 -1.28 -15.41 12.71
C LYS A 106 0.07 -16.08 12.96
N ALA A 107 1.12 -15.56 12.33
CA ALA A 107 2.49 -16.03 12.52
C ALA A 107 3.16 -15.51 13.80
N ARG A 108 2.47 -14.68 14.59
CA ARG A 108 2.99 -13.99 15.79
C ARG A 108 4.29 -13.21 15.51
N MET A 109 4.36 -12.59 14.34
CA MET A 109 5.46 -11.71 13.97
C MET A 109 5.15 -10.26 14.38
N PRO A 110 6.08 -9.53 14.98
CA PRO A 110 5.89 -8.11 15.25
C PRO A 110 5.81 -7.34 13.94
N PHE A 111 4.78 -6.51 13.80
CA PHE A 111 4.63 -5.67 12.62
C PHE A 111 4.06 -4.30 12.98
N ARG A 112 4.25 -3.37 12.07
CA ARG A 112 3.73 -2.00 12.16
C ARG A 112 3.12 -1.58 10.85
N ILE A 113 1.98 -0.87 10.91
CA ILE A 113 1.40 -0.19 9.77
C ILE A 113 1.83 1.27 9.78
N VAL A 114 2.34 1.74 8.66
CA VAL A 114 2.67 3.15 8.43
C VAL A 114 1.78 3.64 7.28
N PRO A 115 0.80 4.49 7.56
CA PRO A 115 -0.08 5.03 6.53
C PRO A 115 0.68 5.75 5.42
N GLY A 116 0.08 5.77 4.24
CA GLY A 116 0.53 6.59 3.12
C GLY A 116 -0.62 7.42 2.56
N ILE A 117 -0.31 8.35 1.68
CA ILE A 117 -1.34 9.15 1.00
C ILE A 117 -1.93 8.30 -0.12
N THR A 118 -3.23 7.98 -0.03
CA THR A 118 -3.95 7.27 -1.09
C THR A 118 -4.13 8.17 -2.32
N ALA A 119 -4.14 7.58 -3.51
CA ALA A 119 -4.30 8.30 -4.78
C ALA A 119 -5.61 9.10 -4.85
N GLY A 120 -6.68 8.60 -4.24
CA GLY A 120 -7.96 9.30 -4.17
C GLY A 120 -7.93 10.62 -3.38
N ILE A 121 -6.91 10.82 -2.55
CA ILE A 121 -6.68 12.11 -1.87
C ILE A 121 -5.55 12.88 -2.55
N GLY A 122 -4.40 12.24 -2.75
CA GLY A 122 -3.22 12.92 -3.28
C GLY A 122 -3.38 13.39 -4.73
N GLY A 123 -4.01 12.58 -5.58
CA GLY A 123 -4.25 12.93 -6.98
C GLY A 123 -5.20 14.12 -7.12
N LEU A 124 -6.30 14.14 -6.35
CA LEU A 124 -7.24 15.26 -6.36
C LEU A 124 -6.60 16.53 -5.81
N ALA A 125 -5.81 16.44 -4.74
CA ALA A 125 -5.09 17.59 -4.19
C ALA A 125 -4.13 18.21 -5.22
N TYR A 126 -3.40 17.39 -5.98
CA TYR A 126 -2.49 17.86 -7.04
C TYR A 126 -3.25 18.46 -8.24
N ALA A 127 -4.48 18.03 -8.48
CA ALA A 127 -5.37 18.64 -9.47
C ALA A 127 -6.06 19.93 -8.98
N GLY A 128 -5.82 20.34 -7.72
CA GLY A 128 -6.49 21.50 -7.12
C GLY A 128 -7.96 21.25 -6.77
N ILE A 129 -8.37 19.99 -6.64
CA ILE A 129 -9.76 19.60 -6.35
C ILE A 129 -9.89 19.19 -4.88
N PRO A 130 -10.62 19.95 -4.05
CA PRO A 130 -10.86 19.55 -2.67
C PRO A 130 -11.82 18.34 -2.63
N VAL A 131 -11.45 17.31 -1.85
CA VAL A 131 -12.26 16.09 -1.68
C VAL A 131 -13.57 16.38 -0.93
N THR A 132 -13.55 17.37 -0.02
CA THR A 132 -14.71 17.86 0.72
C THR A 132 -14.79 19.36 0.63
N HIS A 133 -16.01 19.91 0.72
CA HIS A 133 -16.23 21.35 0.77
C HIS A 133 -17.38 21.65 1.74
N ARG A 134 -17.18 22.64 2.61
CA ARG A 134 -18.12 22.96 3.69
C ARG A 134 -19.56 23.20 3.19
N ASP A 135 -19.69 23.86 2.05
CA ASP A 135 -21.00 24.27 1.53
C ASP A 135 -21.64 23.28 0.57
N THR A 136 -20.87 22.28 0.08
CA THR A 136 -21.35 21.39 -1.00
C THR A 136 -21.35 19.92 -0.66
N ASN A 137 -20.33 19.42 0.09
CA ASN A 137 -20.27 18.00 0.42
C ASN A 137 -19.57 17.73 1.75
N HIS A 138 -20.21 16.89 2.55
CA HIS A 138 -19.75 16.52 3.89
C HIS A 138 -19.37 15.03 3.98
N ALA A 139 -19.43 14.30 2.87
CA ALA A 139 -19.10 12.88 2.83
C ALA A 139 -18.36 12.52 1.54
N VAL A 140 -17.46 11.56 1.65
CA VAL A 140 -16.69 11.00 0.53
C VAL A 140 -16.76 9.48 0.58
N THR A 141 -17.02 8.88 -0.55
CA THR A 141 -17.01 7.42 -0.69
C THR A 141 -15.89 7.01 -1.64
N PHE A 142 -14.94 6.22 -1.13
CA PHE A 142 -13.90 5.61 -1.94
C PHE A 142 -14.39 4.28 -2.49
N ILE A 143 -14.24 4.08 -3.80
CA ILE A 143 -14.71 2.89 -4.49
C ILE A 143 -13.58 2.34 -5.36
N THR A 144 -13.33 1.02 -5.28
CA THR A 144 -12.49 0.37 -6.27
C THR A 144 -13.30 0.05 -7.53
N GLY A 145 -12.80 0.45 -8.70
CA GLY A 145 -13.45 0.16 -9.97
C GLY A 145 -13.41 -1.31 -10.38
N HIS A 146 -12.49 -2.12 -9.81
CA HIS A 146 -12.27 -3.50 -10.20
C HIS A 146 -12.36 -4.45 -9.01
N GLY A 147 -13.12 -5.55 -9.16
CA GLY A 147 -13.12 -6.67 -8.24
C GLY A 147 -11.87 -7.57 -8.39
N ILE A 148 -11.80 -8.63 -7.58
CA ILE A 148 -10.70 -9.62 -7.60
C ILE A 148 -10.56 -10.29 -8.99
N ASP A 149 -11.67 -10.41 -9.72
CA ASP A 149 -11.77 -11.00 -11.07
C ASP A 149 -11.43 -10.00 -12.19
N GLY A 150 -11.02 -8.78 -11.86
CA GLY A 150 -10.74 -7.71 -12.81
C GLY A 150 -11.97 -7.09 -13.47
N LYS A 151 -13.18 -7.50 -13.09
CA LYS A 151 -14.43 -6.95 -13.57
C LYS A 151 -14.90 -5.79 -12.70
N LEU A 152 -15.84 -5.00 -13.22
CA LEU A 152 -16.49 -3.95 -12.43
C LEU A 152 -17.07 -4.53 -11.14
N THR A 153 -16.84 -3.82 -10.06
CA THR A 153 -17.37 -4.17 -8.74
C THR A 153 -18.91 -4.25 -8.82
N LYS A 154 -19.47 -5.37 -8.34
CA LYS A 154 -20.93 -5.54 -8.24
C LYS A 154 -21.45 -4.65 -7.11
N MET A 155 -21.96 -3.48 -7.47
CA MET A 155 -22.55 -2.51 -6.55
C MET A 155 -23.89 -2.03 -7.08
N ASP A 156 -24.78 -1.65 -6.19
CA ASP A 156 -25.97 -0.88 -6.57
C ASP A 156 -25.56 0.58 -6.81
N TRP A 157 -25.11 0.85 -8.04
CA TRP A 157 -24.65 2.18 -8.46
C TRP A 157 -25.71 3.24 -8.30
N ALA A 158 -27.00 2.89 -8.47
CA ALA A 158 -28.10 3.80 -8.28
C ALA A 158 -28.27 4.20 -6.79
N ALA A 159 -28.08 3.27 -5.88
CA ALA A 159 -28.10 3.59 -4.45
C ALA A 159 -26.87 4.42 -4.05
N VAL A 160 -25.69 4.05 -4.53
CA VAL A 160 -24.44 4.79 -4.28
C VAL A 160 -24.54 6.22 -4.77
N SER A 161 -25.01 6.46 -6.01
CA SER A 161 -25.12 7.80 -6.58
C SER A 161 -26.14 8.68 -5.86
N ARG A 162 -27.16 8.09 -5.22
CA ARG A 162 -28.14 8.86 -4.43
C ARG A 162 -27.64 9.21 -3.04
N GLY A 163 -26.77 8.38 -2.47
CA GLY A 163 -26.33 8.52 -1.07
C GLY A 163 -24.95 9.12 -0.86
N ALA A 164 -24.13 9.20 -1.91
CA ALA A 164 -22.75 9.67 -1.81
C ALA A 164 -22.58 11.01 -2.55
N PRO A 165 -22.38 12.12 -1.85
CA PRO A 165 -22.21 13.43 -2.47
C PRO A 165 -20.88 13.55 -3.25
N THR A 166 -19.87 12.74 -2.92
CA THR A 166 -18.60 12.65 -3.66
C THR A 166 -18.18 11.19 -3.75
N LEU A 167 -17.91 10.73 -4.98
CA LEU A 167 -17.33 9.42 -5.27
C LEU A 167 -15.89 9.59 -5.77
N VAL A 168 -14.99 8.79 -5.24
CA VAL A 168 -13.57 8.77 -5.59
C VAL A 168 -13.11 7.34 -5.89
#